data_587fcc8454b4dc400c55cc9bca37f406
#
_entry.id   587fcc8454b4dc400c55cc9bca37f406
#
_cell.length_a   1.000
_cell.length_b   1.000
_cell.length_c   1.000
_cell.angle_alpha   90.00
_cell.angle_beta   90.00
_cell.angle_gamma   90.00
#
_symmetry.space_group_name_H-M   'P 1'
#
loop_
_entity.id
_entity.type
_entity.pdbx_description
1 polymer ?
#
loop_
_entity_poly.entity_id
_entity_poly.type
_entity_poly.pdbx_seq_one_letter_code
_entity_poly.pdbx_strand_id
1 'polypeptide(L)'
;TGLVTAVSSKDPRRGFSVMKARRVETDHVLGHNEDPCIFYDSQNKKWRLLTSVLTSKSITSGIFESEEWDGKFTRVAPPISLNSTGTSIQKIGGKYYAFMGGHGNLRVHAYPSLELLGELDLDLQPHWPKAAGRVWASLVPLPEGYPYRYVLLTMDRPNFPGITGANWSYGGLYFYGAD
;
A
#
# COMPACT_ATOMS: atom_id res chain seq x y z
N THR A 1 -15.36 0.26 12.34
CA THR A 1 -14.13 0.29 13.16
C THR A 1 -13.24 -0.86 12.70
N GLY A 2 -12.22 -0.58 11.89
CA GLY A 2 -11.23 -1.57 11.46
C GLY A 2 -10.33 -1.93 12.64
N LEU A 3 -10.12 -3.23 12.88
CA LEU A 3 -9.10 -3.71 13.78
C LEU A 3 -7.87 -4.08 12.96
N VAL A 4 -6.74 -3.47 13.26
CA VAL A 4 -5.45 -3.99 12.81
C VAL A 4 -4.96 -4.95 13.89
N THR A 5 -4.83 -6.22 13.52
CA THR A 5 -4.32 -7.25 14.40
C THR A 5 -2.88 -7.54 14.07
N ALA A 6 -1.99 -7.36 15.01
CA ALA A 6 -0.60 -7.77 14.88
C ALA A 6 -0.43 -9.19 15.38
N VAL A 7 0.37 -9.97 14.67
CA VAL A 7 0.84 -11.27 15.11
C VAL A 7 2.37 -11.24 15.22
N SER A 8 2.90 -11.95 16.21
CA SER A 8 4.35 -12.04 16.38
C SER A 8 4.82 -13.48 16.46
N SER A 9 6.03 -13.72 16.02
CA SER A 9 6.74 -14.97 16.17
C SER A 9 8.24 -14.74 16.29
N LYS A 10 8.92 -15.64 16.98
CA LYS A 10 10.40 -15.71 16.99
C LYS A 10 10.96 -16.46 15.78
N ASP A 11 10.13 -17.26 15.12
CA ASP A 11 10.47 -18.00 13.90
C ASP A 11 9.52 -17.56 12.78
N PRO A 12 10.02 -16.95 11.68
CA PRO A 12 9.17 -16.45 10.60
C PRO A 12 8.37 -17.53 9.88
N ARG A 13 8.63 -18.79 10.13
CA ARG A 13 7.97 -19.94 9.49
C ARG A 13 6.81 -20.50 10.29
N ARG A 14 6.73 -20.20 11.61
CA ARG A 14 5.75 -20.83 12.51
C ARG A 14 5.66 -20.10 13.86
N GLY A 15 4.71 -20.56 14.66
CA GLY A 15 4.58 -20.09 16.04
C GLY A 15 4.06 -18.66 16.16
N PHE A 16 3.30 -18.18 15.17
CA PHE A 16 2.67 -16.88 15.26
C PHE A 16 1.57 -16.88 16.31
N SER A 17 1.64 -15.93 17.21
CA SER A 17 0.61 -15.68 18.20
C SER A 17 0.01 -14.30 17.98
N VAL A 18 -1.29 -14.19 18.21
CA VAL A 18 -1.98 -12.90 18.18
C VAL A 18 -1.47 -12.09 19.36
N MET A 19 -0.83 -10.98 19.08
CA MET A 19 -0.54 -9.98 20.09
C MET A 19 -1.86 -9.34 20.49
N LYS A 20 -1.94 -8.79 21.71
CA LYS A 20 -3.15 -8.12 22.18
C LYS A 20 -3.61 -7.11 21.13
N ALA A 21 -4.69 -7.49 20.41
CA ALA A 21 -5.28 -6.63 19.39
C ALA A 21 -5.68 -5.30 20.04
N ARG A 22 -5.01 -4.22 19.68
CA ARG A 22 -5.46 -2.88 20.03
C ARG A 22 -6.17 -2.28 18.83
N ARG A 23 -7.21 -1.56 19.08
CA ARG A 23 -7.81 -0.69 18.07
C ARG A 23 -6.74 0.29 17.64
N VAL A 24 -6.41 0.29 16.36
CA VAL A 24 -5.79 1.46 15.75
C VAL A 24 -6.88 2.52 15.73
N GLU A 25 -6.90 3.36 16.73
CA GLU A 25 -7.79 4.52 16.78
C GLU A 25 -7.24 5.57 15.82
N THR A 26 -7.53 5.35 14.54
CA THR A 26 -7.31 6.38 13.54
C THR A 26 -8.39 7.45 13.75
N ASP A 27 -8.01 8.70 13.92
CA ASP A 27 -8.94 9.80 14.03
C ASP A 27 -9.93 9.79 12.86
N HIS A 28 -11.22 9.76 13.18
CA HIS A 28 -12.32 9.96 12.22
C HIS A 28 -12.41 8.99 11.05
N VAL A 29 -12.10 7.73 11.23
CA VAL A 29 -12.36 6.74 10.17
C VAL A 29 -13.83 6.38 10.15
N LEU A 30 -14.56 7.04 9.28
CA LEU A 30 -15.92 6.65 8.88
C LEU A 30 -15.86 5.50 7.88
N GLY A 31 -15.31 4.34 8.26
CA GLY A 31 -15.26 3.24 7.31
C GLY A 31 -14.35 2.09 7.72
N HIS A 32 -14.13 1.17 6.80
CA HIS A 32 -13.21 0.07 6.95
C HIS A 32 -11.81 0.48 6.52
N ASN A 33 -10.80 -0.03 7.21
CA ASN A 33 -9.40 0.08 6.78
C ASN A 33 -8.98 -1.21 6.08
N GLU A 34 -8.25 -1.07 4.97
CA GLU A 34 -7.71 -2.16 4.19
C GLU A 34 -6.23 -1.91 3.89
N ASP A 35 -5.50 -2.96 3.50
CA ASP A 35 -4.12 -2.89 3.03
C ASP A 35 -3.18 -2.12 3.99
N PRO A 36 -3.10 -2.50 5.27
CA PRO A 36 -2.24 -1.79 6.20
C PRO A 36 -0.76 -2.06 5.90
N CYS A 37 0.02 -0.99 5.80
CA CYS A 37 1.47 -1.02 5.74
C CYS A 37 2.02 -0.30 6.96
N ILE A 38 2.56 -1.05 7.91
CA ILE A 38 3.16 -0.51 9.13
C ILE A 38 4.68 -0.64 9.07
N PHE A 39 5.41 0.40 9.46
CA PHE A 39 6.87 0.37 9.55
C PHE A 39 7.39 1.39 10.57
N TYR A 40 8.62 1.21 11.00
CA TYR A 40 9.32 2.15 11.85
C TYR A 40 10.12 3.13 10.99
N ASP A 41 9.73 4.40 11.03
CA ASP A 41 10.46 5.49 10.39
C ASP A 41 11.63 5.89 11.29
N SER A 42 12.81 5.35 11.02
CA SER A 42 14.01 5.57 11.81
C SER A 42 14.53 7.02 11.76
N GLN A 43 14.16 7.78 10.73
CA GLN A 43 14.55 9.19 10.59
C GLN A 43 13.77 10.07 11.57
N ASN A 44 12.48 9.81 11.69
CA ASN A 44 11.57 10.56 12.58
C ASN A 44 11.34 9.86 13.93
N LYS A 45 11.87 8.66 14.12
CA LYS A 45 11.70 7.83 15.31
C LYS A 45 10.22 7.59 15.67
N LYS A 46 9.42 7.31 14.64
CA LYS A 46 7.97 7.11 14.76
C LYS A 46 7.54 5.83 14.06
N TRP A 47 6.54 5.21 14.59
CA TRP A 47 5.79 4.18 13.86
C TRP A 47 4.83 4.85 12.89
N ARG A 48 4.79 4.37 11.67
CA ARG A 48 3.93 4.86 10.60
C ARG A 48 2.99 3.77 10.14
N LEU A 49 1.76 4.15 9.87
CA LEU A 49 0.73 3.29 9.29
C LEU A 49 0.16 4.00 8.07
N LEU A 50 0.37 3.44 6.90
CA LEU A 50 -0.34 3.80 5.68
C LEU A 50 -1.43 2.77 5.45
N THR A 51 -2.65 3.19 5.19
CA THR A 51 -3.79 2.27 5.01
C THR A 51 -4.81 2.85 4.04
N SER A 52 -5.47 1.97 3.31
CA SER A 52 -6.67 2.34 2.55
C SER A 52 -7.85 2.53 3.51
N VAL A 53 -8.63 3.54 3.25
CA VAL A 53 -9.80 3.92 4.06
C VAL A 53 -11.04 3.91 3.17
N LEU A 54 -11.94 2.99 3.45
CA LEU A 54 -13.24 2.92 2.79
C LEU A 54 -14.18 3.93 3.43
N THR A 55 -14.72 4.81 2.61
CA THR A 55 -15.78 5.74 3.00
C THR A 55 -17.09 5.35 2.31
N SER A 56 -18.20 5.98 2.68
CA SER A 56 -19.48 5.77 2.00
C SER A 56 -19.47 6.20 0.52
N LYS A 57 -18.48 6.96 0.08
CA LYS A 57 -18.40 7.54 -1.26
C LYS A 57 -17.23 7.02 -2.09
N SER A 58 -16.13 6.62 -1.44
CA SER A 58 -14.90 6.27 -2.14
C SER A 58 -13.97 5.44 -1.27
N ILE A 59 -12.97 4.83 -1.89
CA ILE A 59 -11.80 4.33 -1.21
C ILE A 59 -10.68 5.37 -1.36
N THR A 60 -10.01 5.72 -0.27
CA THR A 60 -8.90 6.67 -0.24
C THR A 60 -7.78 6.11 0.63
N SER A 61 -6.68 6.82 0.77
CA SER A 61 -5.57 6.40 1.63
C SER A 61 -5.19 7.49 2.61
N GLY A 62 -4.74 7.09 3.78
CA GLY A 62 -4.30 7.98 4.83
C GLY A 62 -3.04 7.46 5.51
N ILE A 63 -2.23 8.39 6.01
CA ILE A 63 -1.01 8.11 6.78
C ILE A 63 -1.18 8.57 8.22
N PHE A 64 -0.75 7.73 9.13
CA PHE A 64 -0.88 7.93 10.57
C PHE A 64 0.45 7.65 11.27
N GLU A 65 0.62 8.18 12.45
CA GLU A 65 1.82 7.96 13.26
C GLU A 65 1.52 7.63 14.70
N SER A 66 2.46 6.94 15.35
CA SER A 66 2.47 6.67 16.78
C SER A 66 3.90 6.58 17.31
N GLU A 67 4.07 6.85 18.61
CA GLU A 67 5.34 6.60 19.31
C GLU A 67 5.62 5.11 19.45
N GLU A 68 4.57 4.29 19.58
CA GLU A 68 4.65 2.85 19.80
C GLU A 68 3.91 2.10 18.70
N TRP A 69 4.43 0.93 18.31
CA TRP A 69 3.83 0.11 17.24
C TRP A 69 2.39 -0.34 17.57
N ASP A 70 2.05 -0.44 18.84
CA ASP A 70 0.73 -0.81 19.36
C ASP A 70 0.01 0.36 20.05
N GLY A 71 0.52 1.58 19.88
CA GLY A 71 -0.03 2.81 20.44
C GLY A 71 -1.22 3.36 19.65
N LYS A 72 -1.66 4.54 20.04
CA LYS A 72 -2.67 5.30 19.32
C LYS A 72 -2.05 5.96 18.09
N PHE A 73 -2.54 5.63 16.91
CA PHE A 73 -2.11 6.25 15.67
C PHE A 73 -2.94 7.51 15.39
N THR A 74 -2.25 8.62 15.17
CA THR A 74 -2.84 9.91 14.80
C THR A 74 -2.52 10.27 13.36
N ARG A 75 -3.41 10.98 12.69
CA ARG A 75 -3.24 11.37 11.29
C ARG A 75 -2.10 12.37 11.11
N VAL A 76 -1.25 12.12 10.12
CA VAL A 76 -0.07 12.98 9.81
C VAL A 76 -0.40 13.97 8.70
N ALA A 77 -1.17 13.56 7.70
CA ALA A 77 -1.51 14.37 6.54
C ALA A 77 -2.99 14.22 6.18
N PRO A 78 -3.59 15.18 5.48
CA PRO A 78 -4.94 15.01 4.94
C PRO A 78 -5.05 13.73 4.12
N PRO A 79 -6.23 13.07 4.08
CA PRO A 79 -6.44 11.92 3.24
C PRO A 79 -6.31 12.34 1.77
N ILE A 80 -5.87 11.41 0.94
CA ILE A 80 -5.78 11.63 -0.49
C ILE A 80 -7.19 11.80 -1.04
N SER A 81 -7.40 12.82 -1.88
CA SER A 81 -8.69 13.08 -2.52
C SER A 81 -9.00 12.10 -3.67
N LEU A 82 -7.99 11.41 -4.17
CA LEU A 82 -8.09 10.45 -5.26
C LEU A 82 -8.51 9.07 -4.75
N ASN A 83 -9.24 8.34 -5.57
CA ASN A 83 -9.49 6.92 -5.31
C ASN A 83 -8.15 6.17 -5.27
N SER A 84 -7.83 5.58 -4.12
CA SER A 84 -6.54 4.93 -3.89
C SER A 84 -6.66 3.74 -2.95
N THR A 85 -5.96 2.65 -3.29
CA THR A 85 -5.96 1.39 -2.55
C THR A 85 -4.64 0.63 -2.78
N GLY A 86 -4.47 -0.50 -2.12
CA GLY A 86 -3.27 -1.33 -2.29
C GLY A 86 -2.00 -0.61 -1.88
N THR A 87 -2.02 -0.02 -0.69
CA THR A 87 -0.97 0.89 -0.20
C THR A 87 0.30 0.16 0.16
N SER A 88 1.44 0.76 -0.17
CA SER A 88 2.75 0.32 0.33
C SER A 88 3.70 1.49 0.50
N ILE A 89 4.69 1.33 1.40
CA ILE A 89 5.80 2.26 1.56
C ILE A 89 7.07 1.60 1.06
N GLN A 90 7.80 2.30 0.20
CA GLN A 90 9.06 1.84 -0.37
C GLN A 90 10.18 2.83 -0.04
N LYS A 91 11.38 2.31 0.23
CA LYS A 91 12.57 3.13 0.46
C LYS A 91 13.49 3.05 -0.76
N ILE A 92 13.67 4.17 -1.43
CA ILE A 92 14.46 4.29 -2.66
C ILE A 92 15.48 5.41 -2.48
N GLY A 93 16.75 5.11 -2.72
CA GLY A 93 17.80 6.12 -2.57
C GLY A 93 17.84 6.79 -1.19
N GLY A 94 17.47 6.06 -0.13
CA GLY A 94 17.44 6.58 1.24
C GLY A 94 16.17 7.35 1.62
N LYS A 95 15.29 7.67 0.68
CA LYS A 95 14.01 8.36 0.90
C LYS A 95 12.84 7.38 0.89
N TYR A 96 11.78 7.72 1.63
CA TYR A 96 10.53 6.95 1.61
C TYR A 96 9.56 7.54 0.60
N TYR A 97 8.81 6.65 -0.06
CA TYR A 97 7.75 6.98 -1.00
C TYR A 97 6.53 6.11 -0.72
N ALA A 98 5.34 6.67 -0.88
CA ALA A 98 4.11 5.90 -0.78
C ALA A 98 3.62 5.54 -2.19
N PHE A 99 3.31 4.24 -2.38
CA PHE A 99 2.76 3.72 -3.62
C PHE A 99 1.32 3.31 -3.40
N MET A 100 0.45 3.67 -4.32
CA MET A 100 -0.98 3.40 -4.24
C MET A 100 -1.54 3.16 -5.62
N GLY A 101 -2.39 2.15 -5.72
CA GLY A 101 -3.16 1.89 -6.90
C GLY A 101 -4.43 2.74 -6.98
N GLY A 102 -4.95 2.87 -8.16
CA GLY A 102 -6.22 3.55 -8.41
C GLY A 102 -6.83 3.06 -9.71
N HIS A 103 -7.78 3.82 -10.28
CA HIS A 103 -8.27 3.52 -11.61
C HIS A 103 -7.14 3.66 -12.63
N GLY A 104 -6.64 2.53 -13.11
CA GLY A 104 -5.69 2.42 -14.22
C GLY A 104 -4.24 2.32 -13.82
N ASN A 105 -3.66 3.24 -13.07
CA ASN A 105 -2.23 3.34 -12.87
C ASN A 105 -1.78 3.25 -11.41
N LEU A 106 -0.51 2.90 -11.24
CA LEU A 106 0.17 2.94 -9.97
C LEU A 106 0.74 4.36 -9.76
N ARG A 107 0.38 4.99 -8.65
CA ARG A 107 0.78 6.34 -8.28
C ARG A 107 1.88 6.33 -7.25
N VAL A 108 2.79 7.29 -7.38
CA VAL A 108 3.87 7.56 -6.43
C VAL A 108 3.57 8.86 -5.72
N HIS A 109 3.63 8.82 -4.41
CA HIS A 109 3.37 9.97 -3.55
C HIS A 109 4.58 10.27 -2.66
N ALA A 110 4.76 11.54 -2.37
CA ALA A 110 5.75 11.99 -1.39
C ALA A 110 5.40 11.48 0.01
N TYR A 111 6.42 11.12 0.76
CA TYR A 111 6.27 10.71 2.15
C TYR A 111 6.79 11.84 3.07
N PRO A 112 6.12 12.19 4.15
CA PRO A 112 4.83 11.69 4.63
C PRO A 112 3.61 12.51 4.17
N SER A 113 3.78 13.53 3.32
CA SER A 113 2.72 14.48 2.93
C SER A 113 1.62 13.85 2.08
N LEU A 114 1.90 12.75 1.41
CA LEU A 114 1.05 12.09 0.42
C LEU A 114 0.73 12.96 -0.81
N GLU A 115 1.52 13.98 -1.06
CA GLU A 115 1.45 14.75 -2.29
C GLU A 115 1.75 13.86 -3.50
N LEU A 116 0.94 13.94 -4.56
CA LEU A 116 1.14 13.17 -5.79
C LEU A 116 2.40 13.65 -6.49
N LEU A 117 3.37 12.75 -6.67
CA LEU A 117 4.58 13.00 -7.46
C LEU A 117 4.40 12.62 -8.93
N GLY A 118 3.58 11.61 -9.22
CA GLY A 118 3.32 11.13 -10.56
C GLY A 118 2.73 9.73 -10.59
N GLU A 119 2.59 9.22 -11.80
CA GLU A 119 2.18 7.84 -12.07
C GLU A 119 3.35 7.10 -12.72
N LEU A 120 3.48 5.79 -12.44
CA LEU A 120 4.48 4.98 -13.09
C LEU A 120 4.07 4.71 -14.54
N ASP A 121 4.98 5.02 -15.45
CA ASP A 121 4.86 4.65 -16.86
C ASP A 121 5.31 3.19 -17.00
N LEU A 122 4.35 2.30 -17.18
CA LEU A 122 4.60 0.87 -17.31
C LEU A 122 4.36 0.43 -18.74
N ASP A 123 5.35 -0.16 -19.36
CA ASP A 123 5.32 -0.58 -20.78
C ASP A 123 4.18 -1.53 -21.09
N LEU A 124 3.83 -2.39 -20.15
CA LEU A 124 2.77 -3.35 -20.34
C LEU A 124 1.43 -2.72 -19.97
N GLN A 125 0.60 -2.50 -20.96
CA GLN A 125 -0.81 -2.21 -20.71
C GLN A 125 -1.47 -3.44 -20.08
N PRO A 126 -2.37 -3.25 -19.11
CA PRO A 126 -3.10 -4.39 -18.54
C PRO A 126 -3.71 -5.22 -19.66
N HIS A 127 -3.56 -6.55 -19.59
CA HIS A 127 -4.07 -7.46 -20.61
C HIS A 127 -5.57 -7.36 -20.87
N TRP A 128 -6.28 -6.66 -20.00
CA TRP A 128 -7.73 -6.54 -20.07
C TRP A 128 -8.11 -5.09 -20.22
N PRO A 129 -8.85 -4.75 -21.28
CA PRO A 129 -9.43 -3.42 -21.42
C PRO A 129 -10.38 -3.18 -20.24
N LYS A 130 -10.12 -2.24 -19.39
CA LYS A 130 -10.80 -1.93 -18.13
C LYS A 130 -10.25 -2.69 -16.89
N ALA A 131 -8.94 -2.90 -16.80
CA ALA A 131 -8.32 -3.30 -15.55
C ALA A 131 -8.77 -2.34 -14.42
N ALA A 132 -9.27 -2.92 -13.34
CA ALA A 132 -9.80 -2.14 -12.21
C ALA A 132 -8.72 -1.45 -11.38
N GLY A 133 -7.46 -1.53 -11.79
CA GLY A 133 -6.31 -0.87 -11.18
C GLY A 133 -5.15 -1.81 -10.88
N ARG A 134 -3.99 -1.22 -10.72
CA ARG A 134 -2.76 -1.82 -10.23
C ARG A 134 -2.60 -1.52 -8.76
N VAL A 135 -2.28 -2.53 -7.98
CA VAL A 135 -2.23 -2.42 -6.52
C VAL A 135 -1.05 -3.19 -5.93
N TRP A 136 -0.75 -2.93 -4.67
CA TRP A 136 0.26 -3.62 -3.86
C TRP A 136 1.64 -3.63 -4.51
N ALA A 137 2.11 -2.45 -4.89
CA ALA A 137 3.45 -2.29 -5.41
C ALA A 137 4.50 -2.76 -4.40
N SER A 138 5.41 -3.60 -4.85
CA SER A 138 6.61 -3.95 -4.11
C SER A 138 7.82 -3.72 -5.01
N LEU A 139 8.69 -2.81 -4.61
CA LEU A 139 9.93 -2.50 -5.32
C LEU A 139 11.10 -3.16 -4.62
N VAL A 140 11.75 -4.09 -5.29
CA VAL A 140 12.86 -4.86 -4.74
C VAL A 140 14.15 -4.45 -5.45
N PRO A 141 15.19 -3.97 -4.72
CA PRO A 141 16.47 -3.70 -5.32
C PRO A 141 17.12 -5.01 -5.79
N LEU A 142 17.67 -4.99 -6.99
CA LEU A 142 18.40 -6.13 -7.54
C LEU A 142 19.90 -6.03 -7.19
N PRO A 143 20.58 -7.16 -7.03
CA PRO A 143 22.02 -7.20 -6.88
C PRO A 143 22.76 -6.60 -8.09
N GLU A 144 24.00 -6.19 -7.88
CA GLU A 144 24.86 -5.75 -8.98
C GLU A 144 25.04 -6.85 -10.04
N GLY A 145 25.06 -6.45 -11.30
CA GLY A 145 25.19 -7.36 -12.45
C GLY A 145 23.87 -7.74 -13.12
N TYR A 146 22.75 -7.37 -12.56
CA TYR A 146 21.46 -7.48 -13.24
C TYR A 146 21.24 -6.33 -14.23
N PRO A 147 20.40 -6.51 -15.27
CA PRO A 147 20.16 -5.48 -16.29
C PRO A 147 19.36 -4.28 -15.77
N TYR A 148 18.73 -4.40 -14.62
CA TYR A 148 17.94 -3.35 -13.96
C TYR A 148 18.40 -3.16 -12.53
N ARG A 149 18.14 -1.99 -11.95
CA ARG A 149 18.42 -1.70 -10.54
C ARG A 149 17.35 -2.26 -9.61
N TYR A 150 16.12 -2.31 -10.09
CA TYR A 150 14.96 -2.76 -9.31
C TYR A 150 14.09 -3.69 -10.13
N VAL A 151 13.34 -4.51 -9.44
CA VAL A 151 12.15 -5.15 -9.99
C VAL A 151 10.93 -4.62 -9.24
N LEU A 152 9.94 -4.17 -9.98
CA LEU A 152 8.64 -3.79 -9.46
C LEU A 152 7.68 -4.97 -9.63
N LEU A 153 7.11 -5.42 -8.53
CA LEU A 153 6.02 -6.39 -8.51
C LEU A 153 4.71 -5.65 -8.27
N THR A 154 3.72 -5.90 -9.09
CA THR A 154 2.35 -5.37 -8.90
C THR A 154 1.34 -6.49 -9.07
N MET A 155 0.14 -6.27 -8.53
CA MET A 155 -1.03 -7.08 -8.85
C MET A 155 -2.01 -6.24 -9.65
N ASP A 156 -2.35 -6.71 -10.84
CA ASP A 156 -3.40 -6.10 -11.67
C ASP A 156 -4.72 -6.84 -11.46
N ARG A 157 -5.78 -6.06 -11.30
CA ARG A 157 -7.14 -6.58 -11.21
C ARG A 157 -7.83 -6.45 -12.56
N PRO A 158 -8.06 -7.55 -13.26
CA PRO A 158 -8.78 -7.48 -14.52
C PRO A 158 -10.28 -7.41 -14.30
N ASN A 159 -10.95 -6.66 -15.16
CA ASN A 159 -12.36 -6.83 -15.39
C ASN A 159 -12.55 -7.77 -16.59
N PHE A 160 -12.95 -8.99 -16.34
CA PHE A 160 -13.29 -9.92 -17.42
C PHE A 160 -14.69 -9.61 -17.97
N PRO A 161 -14.88 -9.74 -19.31
CA PRO A 161 -16.21 -9.70 -19.90
C PRO A 161 -17.14 -10.73 -19.24
N GLY A 162 -18.31 -10.30 -18.82
CA GLY A 162 -19.31 -11.17 -18.19
C GLY A 162 -19.14 -11.36 -16.67
N ILE A 163 -18.10 -10.79 -16.07
CA ILE A 163 -17.94 -10.73 -14.62
C ILE A 163 -18.29 -9.32 -14.15
N THR A 164 -19.33 -9.21 -13.34
CA THR A 164 -19.75 -7.93 -12.76
C THR A 164 -18.97 -7.67 -11.47
N GLY A 165 -18.30 -6.52 -11.41
CA GLY A 165 -17.52 -6.08 -10.27
C GLY A 165 -16.04 -6.45 -10.37
N ALA A 166 -15.23 -5.86 -9.48
CA ALA A 166 -13.83 -6.20 -9.34
C ALA A 166 -13.70 -7.61 -8.81
N ASN A 167 -13.27 -8.54 -9.64
CA ASN A 167 -13.11 -9.91 -9.20
C ASN A 167 -11.68 -10.13 -8.71
N TRP A 168 -11.50 -10.23 -7.40
CA TRP A 168 -10.24 -10.48 -6.73
C TRP A 168 -9.62 -11.84 -7.08
N SER A 169 -10.43 -12.75 -7.58
CA SER A 169 -10.00 -14.11 -7.89
C SER A 169 -9.18 -14.24 -9.16
N TYR A 170 -9.10 -13.18 -9.97
CA TYR A 170 -8.42 -13.18 -11.26
C TYR A 170 -7.35 -12.09 -11.36
N GLY A 171 -6.60 -11.87 -10.28
CA GLY A 171 -5.45 -10.97 -10.31
C GLY A 171 -4.26 -11.63 -11.02
N GLY A 172 -3.58 -10.90 -11.89
CA GLY A 172 -2.27 -11.26 -12.42
C GLY A 172 -1.16 -10.61 -11.60
N LEU A 173 -0.08 -11.35 -11.35
CA LEU A 173 1.15 -10.78 -10.82
C LEU A 173 2.05 -10.40 -11.99
N TYR A 174 2.52 -9.16 -11.98
CA TYR A 174 3.37 -8.60 -13.03
C TYR A 174 4.70 -8.16 -12.45
N PHE A 175 5.77 -8.41 -13.21
CA PHE A 175 7.12 -8.03 -12.87
C PHE A 175 7.62 -7.05 -13.92
N TYR A 176 8.11 -5.90 -13.47
CA TYR A 176 8.69 -4.87 -14.34
C TYR A 176 10.12 -4.59 -13.89
N GLY A 177 11.05 -4.54 -14.85
CA GLY A 177 12.40 -4.03 -14.62
C GLY A 177 12.36 -2.50 -14.54
N ALA A 178 13.10 -1.91 -13.61
CA ALA A 178 13.20 -0.47 -13.43
C ALA A 178 14.65 -0.04 -13.14
N ASP A 179 15.08 1.12 -13.68
CA ASP A 179 16.37 1.76 -13.47
C ASP A 179 16.33 2.91 -12.45
#